data_3d71650789186f03092519d0e7c69108
#
_entry.id   3d71650789186f03092519d0e7c69108
#
_cell.length_a   1.000
_cell.length_b   1.000
_cell.length_c   1.000
_cell.angle_alpha   90.00
_cell.angle_beta   90.00
_cell.angle_gamma   90.00
#
_symmetry.space_group_name_H-M   'P 1'
#
loop_
_entity.id
_entity.type
_entity.pdbx_description
1 polymer ?
#
loop_
_entity_poly.entity_id
_entity_poly.type
_entity_poly.pdbx_seq_one_letter_code
_entity_poly.pdbx_strand_id
1 'polypeptide(L)'
;GKDLKTLKKSADFAMYQVKQSRKGQVGDFDIGVYHREEYAAQTQREFLQVLREEQVYYYFQPIFSAQTGRVVAYEALMRVNTPTLTSPSQVMALAHELDRLYDIERITMFHSSEAFEKLQNRGLIRKDALLFVNSIANVDLNDEDIQEYHRRYPDLLKQLVVEITEQEDLDRACLERKRNVPGFSG
;
A
#
# COMPACT_ATOMS: atom_id res chain seq x y z
N GLY A 1 -4.96 -9.55 -40.30
CA GLY A 1 -4.14 -10.72 -40.00
C GLY A 1 -3.42 -10.48 -38.65
N LYS A 2 -3.36 -11.50 -37.79
CA LYS A 2 -2.60 -11.40 -36.54
C LYS A 2 -1.12 -11.27 -36.90
N ASP A 3 -0.43 -10.31 -36.30
CA ASP A 3 0.99 -10.06 -36.43
C ASP A 3 1.79 -11.33 -36.04
N LEU A 4 2.87 -11.63 -36.75
CA LEU A 4 3.76 -12.77 -36.52
C LEU A 4 4.30 -12.79 -35.06
N LYS A 5 4.50 -11.62 -34.50
CA LYS A 5 4.94 -11.44 -33.09
C LYS A 5 3.88 -11.92 -32.09
N THR A 6 2.61 -11.65 -32.37
CA THR A 6 1.46 -12.11 -31.56
C THR A 6 1.28 -13.62 -31.66
N LEU A 7 1.43 -14.20 -32.88
CA LEU A 7 1.37 -15.64 -33.11
C LEU A 7 2.49 -16.38 -32.35
N LYS A 8 3.72 -15.86 -32.40
CA LYS A 8 4.85 -16.43 -31.65
C LYS A 8 4.62 -16.42 -30.15
N LYS A 9 4.18 -15.29 -29.60
CA LYS A 9 3.85 -15.18 -28.15
C LYS A 9 2.77 -16.18 -27.74
N SER A 10 1.72 -16.33 -28.55
CA SER A 10 0.63 -17.29 -28.30
C SER A 10 1.11 -18.74 -28.29
N ALA A 11 1.99 -19.10 -29.26
CA ALA A 11 2.58 -20.43 -29.35
C ALA A 11 3.53 -20.72 -28.18
N ASP A 12 4.39 -19.77 -27.81
CA ASP A 12 5.31 -19.90 -26.67
C ASP A 12 4.54 -20.07 -25.36
N PHE A 13 3.44 -19.34 -25.18
CA PHE A 13 2.57 -19.45 -24.01
C PHE A 13 1.86 -20.82 -23.92
N ALA A 14 1.26 -21.30 -25.02
CA ALA A 14 0.64 -22.62 -25.06
C ALA A 14 1.65 -23.72 -24.74
N MET A 15 2.86 -23.63 -25.29
CA MET A 15 3.94 -24.56 -25.01
C MET A 15 4.37 -24.54 -23.55
N TYR A 16 4.41 -23.36 -22.91
CA TYR A 16 4.75 -23.20 -21.50
C TYR A 16 3.70 -23.85 -20.59
N GLN A 17 2.42 -23.63 -20.85
CA GLN A 17 1.32 -24.24 -20.11
C GLN A 17 1.34 -25.77 -20.19
N VAL A 18 1.54 -26.34 -21.39
CA VAL A 18 1.65 -27.79 -21.58
C VAL A 18 2.85 -28.36 -20.83
N LYS A 19 3.99 -27.65 -20.78
CA LYS A 19 5.16 -28.10 -20.01
C LYS A 19 4.92 -28.12 -18.52
N GLN A 20 4.13 -27.21 -17.96
CA GLN A 20 3.81 -27.17 -16.54
C GLN A 20 2.80 -28.23 -16.12
N SER A 21 1.78 -28.49 -16.94
CA SER A 21 0.63 -29.32 -16.54
C SER A 21 0.64 -30.74 -17.13
N ARG A 22 1.19 -30.96 -18.33
CA ARG A 22 1.08 -32.23 -19.06
C ARG A 22 2.23 -32.43 -20.04
N LYS A 23 3.40 -32.82 -19.56
CA LYS A 23 4.54 -33.16 -20.46
C LYS A 23 4.15 -34.16 -21.54
N GLY A 24 4.36 -33.80 -22.81
CA GLY A 24 4.15 -34.69 -23.97
C GLY A 24 2.76 -34.63 -24.63
N GLN A 25 1.90 -33.69 -24.23
CA GLN A 25 0.60 -33.47 -24.87
C GLN A 25 0.58 -32.18 -25.70
N VAL A 26 -0.34 -32.11 -26.66
CA VAL A 26 -0.64 -30.88 -27.40
C VAL A 26 -1.71 -30.12 -26.61
N GLY A 27 -1.47 -28.84 -26.33
CA GLY A 27 -2.43 -27.96 -25.69
C GLY A 27 -2.99 -26.93 -26.62
N ASP A 28 -4.28 -26.65 -26.50
CA ASP A 28 -4.91 -25.54 -27.19
C ASP A 28 -4.57 -24.21 -26.51
N PHE A 29 -4.36 -23.18 -27.29
CA PHE A 29 -4.16 -21.82 -26.81
C PHE A 29 -5.49 -21.23 -26.33
N ASP A 30 -5.65 -21.05 -25.01
CA ASP A 30 -6.78 -20.33 -24.43
C ASP A 30 -6.41 -18.83 -24.32
N ILE A 31 -7.02 -18.02 -25.19
CA ILE A 31 -6.81 -16.56 -25.21
C ILE A 31 -7.28 -15.89 -23.92
N GLY A 32 -8.30 -16.43 -23.26
CA GLY A 32 -8.82 -15.90 -22.00
C GLY A 32 -7.84 -16.12 -20.83
N VAL A 33 -7.23 -17.29 -20.78
CA VAL A 33 -6.15 -17.59 -19.80
C VAL A 33 -4.95 -16.70 -20.07
N TYR A 34 -4.52 -16.60 -21.34
CA TYR A 34 -3.39 -15.74 -21.71
C TYR A 34 -3.58 -14.29 -21.29
N HIS A 35 -4.75 -13.70 -21.55
CA HIS A 35 -5.03 -12.32 -21.17
C HIS A 35 -5.08 -12.13 -19.64
N ARG A 36 -5.60 -13.10 -18.90
CA ARG A 36 -5.60 -13.03 -17.42
C ARG A 36 -4.17 -13.06 -16.86
N GLU A 37 -3.33 -13.95 -17.37
CA GLU A 37 -1.93 -14.05 -16.90
C GLU A 37 -1.11 -12.82 -17.34
N GLU A 38 -1.32 -12.30 -18.55
CA GLU A 38 -0.66 -11.08 -19.01
C GLU A 38 -1.07 -9.88 -18.15
N TYR A 39 -2.36 -9.74 -17.82
CA TYR A 39 -2.87 -8.70 -16.94
C TYR A 39 -2.29 -8.84 -15.52
N ALA A 40 -2.29 -10.03 -14.94
CA ALA A 40 -1.71 -10.28 -13.63
C ALA A 40 -0.21 -9.93 -13.58
N ALA A 41 0.55 -10.36 -14.61
CA ALA A 41 1.97 -10.04 -14.70
C ALA A 41 2.23 -8.53 -14.89
N GLN A 42 1.35 -7.82 -15.61
CA GLN A 42 1.43 -6.36 -15.72
C GLN A 42 1.15 -5.69 -14.39
N THR A 43 0.08 -6.09 -13.69
CA THR A 43 -0.30 -5.55 -12.39
C THR A 43 0.81 -5.73 -11.35
N GLN A 44 1.46 -6.90 -11.34
CA GLN A 44 2.60 -7.16 -10.48
C GLN A 44 3.80 -6.26 -10.80
N ARG A 45 4.11 -6.06 -12.09
CA ARG A 45 5.19 -5.13 -12.50
C ARG A 45 4.90 -3.69 -12.09
N GLU A 46 3.66 -3.23 -12.26
CA GLU A 46 3.23 -1.89 -11.86
C GLU A 46 3.32 -1.72 -10.33
N PHE A 47 2.92 -2.73 -9.58
CA PHE A 47 3.06 -2.73 -8.11
C PHE A 47 4.52 -2.59 -7.68
N LEU A 48 5.43 -3.39 -8.23
CA LEU A 48 6.85 -3.30 -7.91
C LEU A 48 7.46 -1.95 -8.34
N GLN A 49 6.96 -1.35 -9.42
CA GLN A 49 7.36 0.00 -9.81
C GLN A 49 6.85 1.04 -8.82
N VAL A 50 5.58 0.96 -8.41
CA VAL A 50 5.00 1.84 -7.37
C VAL A 50 5.82 1.81 -6.10
N LEU A 51 6.23 0.62 -5.62
CA LEU A 51 7.09 0.49 -4.44
C LEU A 51 8.46 1.12 -4.64
N ARG A 52 9.13 0.82 -5.76
CA ARG A 52 10.49 1.31 -6.04
C ARG A 52 10.54 2.83 -6.19
N GLU A 53 9.53 3.42 -6.79
CA GLU A 53 9.46 4.86 -7.09
C GLU A 53 8.61 5.61 -6.06
N GLU A 54 8.08 4.89 -5.06
CA GLU A 54 7.20 5.40 -4.01
C GLU A 54 6.03 6.24 -4.58
N GLN A 55 5.46 5.80 -5.72
CA GLN A 55 4.41 6.49 -6.46
C GLN A 55 3.05 6.31 -5.82
N VAL A 56 2.93 6.78 -4.58
CA VAL A 56 1.67 6.83 -3.82
C VAL A 56 1.34 8.27 -3.46
N TYR A 57 0.07 8.56 -3.29
CA TYR A 57 -0.41 9.84 -2.76
C TYR A 57 -1.53 9.60 -1.78
N TYR A 58 -1.86 10.62 -0.97
CA TYR A 58 -2.85 10.51 0.08
C TYR A 58 -3.95 11.53 -0.08
N TYR A 59 -5.21 11.07 0.04
CA TYR A 59 -6.34 11.93 0.31
C TYR A 59 -6.51 12.02 1.82
N PHE A 60 -6.90 13.20 2.29
CA PHE A 60 -7.15 13.46 3.69
C PHE A 60 -8.64 13.67 3.90
N GLN A 61 -9.29 12.66 4.51
CA GLN A 61 -10.71 12.72 4.83
C GLN A 61 -10.89 13.43 6.17
N PRO A 62 -11.64 14.56 6.23
CA PRO A 62 -11.81 15.30 7.47
C PRO A 62 -12.70 14.55 8.46
N ILE A 63 -12.29 14.56 9.72
CA ILE A 63 -13.05 14.04 10.87
C ILE A 63 -13.55 15.24 11.67
N PHE A 64 -14.87 15.27 11.90
CA PHE A 64 -15.54 16.39 12.57
C PHE A 64 -15.86 16.04 14.02
N SER A 65 -15.67 17.00 14.92
CA SER A 65 -16.18 16.92 16.28
C SER A 65 -17.71 16.99 16.26
N ALA A 66 -18.36 16.00 16.82
CA ALA A 66 -19.84 15.99 16.95
C ALA A 66 -20.37 17.13 17.85
N GLN A 67 -19.54 17.62 18.77
CA GLN A 67 -19.93 18.70 19.70
C GLN A 67 -19.84 20.09 19.06
N THR A 68 -18.81 20.31 18.22
CA THR A 68 -18.52 21.67 17.72
C THR A 68 -18.72 21.83 16.21
N GLY A 69 -18.92 20.74 15.47
CA GLY A 69 -18.98 20.73 14.01
C GLY A 69 -17.67 21.14 13.31
N ARG A 70 -16.58 21.25 14.04
CA ARG A 70 -15.28 21.65 13.48
C ARG A 70 -14.47 20.40 13.11
N VAL A 71 -13.62 20.54 12.08
CA VAL A 71 -12.63 19.51 11.75
C VAL A 71 -11.59 19.46 12.86
N VAL A 72 -11.37 18.27 13.42
CA VAL A 72 -10.43 18.01 14.51
C VAL A 72 -9.29 17.08 14.09
N ALA A 73 -9.51 16.31 13.03
CA ALA A 73 -8.53 15.34 12.53
C ALA A 73 -8.75 15.09 11.03
N TYR A 74 -7.81 14.36 10.45
CA TYR A 74 -7.90 13.86 9.08
C TYR A 74 -7.41 12.42 9.02
N GLU A 75 -8.14 11.56 8.34
CA GLU A 75 -7.69 10.21 7.99
C GLU A 75 -6.93 10.25 6.67
N ALA A 76 -5.72 9.69 6.67
CA ALA A 76 -4.89 9.55 5.47
C ALA A 76 -5.28 8.29 4.69
N LEU A 77 -5.79 8.46 3.50
CA LEU A 77 -6.26 7.39 2.62
C LEU A 77 -5.35 7.26 1.41
N MET A 78 -4.57 6.18 1.39
CA MET A 78 -3.64 5.87 0.31
C MET A 78 -4.34 5.77 -1.05
N ARG A 79 -3.71 6.29 -2.08
CA ARG A 79 -4.12 6.19 -3.48
C ARG A 79 -2.93 5.85 -4.36
N VAL A 80 -3.19 5.05 -5.37
CA VAL A 80 -2.27 4.73 -6.47
C VAL A 80 -2.96 5.09 -7.78
N ASN A 81 -2.18 5.38 -8.80
CA ASN A 81 -2.71 5.72 -10.12
C ASN A 81 -1.87 5.05 -11.20
N THR A 82 -2.16 3.79 -11.45
CA THR A 82 -1.56 3.03 -12.54
C THR A 82 -2.67 2.42 -13.42
N PRO A 83 -2.36 1.96 -14.63
CA PRO A 83 -3.35 1.36 -15.52
C PRO A 83 -4.10 0.16 -14.92
N THR A 84 -3.47 -0.63 -14.06
CA THR A 84 -4.06 -1.86 -13.52
C THR A 84 -4.32 -1.82 -12.01
N LEU A 85 -3.58 -0.99 -11.24
CA LEU A 85 -3.79 -0.79 -9.81
C LEU A 85 -4.62 0.47 -9.58
N THR A 86 -5.86 0.29 -9.16
CA THR A 86 -6.80 1.41 -8.99
C THR A 86 -7.37 1.52 -7.58
N SER A 87 -7.08 0.53 -6.71
CA SER A 87 -7.60 0.53 -5.33
C SER A 87 -6.54 0.13 -4.31
N PRO A 88 -6.62 0.65 -3.07
CA PRO A 88 -5.77 0.23 -1.96
C PRO A 88 -5.85 -1.27 -1.68
N SER A 89 -7.02 -1.89 -1.83
CA SER A 89 -7.20 -3.33 -1.60
C SER A 89 -6.39 -4.20 -2.56
N GLN A 90 -6.26 -3.79 -3.84
CA GLN A 90 -5.38 -4.49 -4.79
C GLN A 90 -3.91 -4.36 -4.40
N VAL A 91 -3.49 -3.18 -3.93
CA VAL A 91 -2.13 -2.94 -3.43
C VAL A 91 -1.84 -3.85 -2.23
N MET A 92 -2.76 -3.92 -1.26
CA MET A 92 -2.61 -4.77 -0.08
C MET A 92 -2.56 -6.26 -0.43
N ALA A 93 -3.41 -6.72 -1.35
CA ALA A 93 -3.39 -8.12 -1.80
C ALA A 93 -2.05 -8.51 -2.42
N LEU A 94 -1.48 -7.66 -3.30
CA LEU A 94 -0.17 -7.89 -3.89
C LEU A 94 0.97 -7.75 -2.87
N ALA A 95 0.87 -6.82 -1.94
CA ALA A 95 1.85 -6.66 -0.88
C ALA A 95 1.93 -7.92 -0.01
N HIS A 96 0.79 -8.53 0.28
CA HIS A 96 0.72 -9.80 1.01
C HIS A 96 1.27 -10.97 0.17
N GLU A 97 0.85 -11.09 -1.10
CA GLU A 97 1.29 -12.15 -2.01
C GLU A 97 2.81 -12.15 -2.24
N LEU A 98 3.40 -10.95 -2.32
CA LEU A 98 4.81 -10.75 -2.64
C LEU A 98 5.71 -10.51 -1.42
N ASP A 99 5.18 -10.66 -0.20
CA ASP A 99 5.89 -10.39 1.06
C ASP A 99 6.48 -8.97 1.11
N ARG A 100 5.66 -7.97 0.77
CA ARG A 100 6.04 -6.55 0.70
C ARG A 100 5.20 -5.64 1.61
N LEU A 101 4.57 -6.23 2.63
CA LEU A 101 3.74 -5.47 3.59
C LEU A 101 4.55 -4.41 4.34
N TYR A 102 5.81 -4.73 4.67
CA TYR A 102 6.72 -3.78 5.30
C TYR A 102 6.94 -2.51 4.47
N ASP A 103 7.13 -2.66 3.15
CA ASP A 103 7.33 -1.51 2.27
C ASP A 103 6.08 -0.61 2.25
N ILE A 104 4.90 -1.22 2.24
CA ILE A 104 3.62 -0.46 2.29
C ILE A 104 3.47 0.25 3.64
N GLU A 105 3.76 -0.41 4.75
CA GLU A 105 3.71 0.20 6.09
C GLU A 105 4.65 1.41 6.16
N ARG A 106 5.90 1.24 5.74
CA ARG A 106 6.90 2.30 5.72
C ARG A 106 6.47 3.48 4.82
N ILE A 107 6.09 3.21 3.58
CA ILE A 107 5.61 4.23 2.64
C ILE A 107 4.41 4.96 3.25
N THR A 108 3.46 4.23 3.84
CA THR A 108 2.26 4.82 4.44
C THR A 108 2.61 5.79 5.55
N MET A 109 3.46 5.40 6.48
CA MET A 109 3.87 6.25 7.60
C MET A 109 4.59 7.51 7.13
N PHE A 110 5.60 7.37 6.26
CA PHE A 110 6.42 8.50 5.84
C PHE A 110 5.70 9.45 4.88
N HIS A 111 5.05 8.92 3.85
CA HIS A 111 4.43 9.76 2.81
C HIS A 111 3.14 10.45 3.28
N SER A 112 2.33 9.79 4.11
CA SER A 112 1.14 10.44 4.68
C SER A 112 1.55 11.61 5.58
N SER A 113 2.57 11.40 6.41
CA SER A 113 3.12 12.42 7.32
C SER A 113 3.71 13.60 6.57
N GLU A 114 4.53 13.34 5.55
CA GLU A 114 5.10 14.39 4.71
C GLU A 114 4.02 15.22 3.99
N ALA A 115 3.03 14.54 3.43
CA ALA A 115 1.93 15.21 2.74
C ALA A 115 1.07 16.04 3.70
N PHE A 116 0.80 15.52 4.91
CA PHE A 116 0.05 16.23 5.94
C PHE A 116 0.79 17.47 6.42
N GLU A 117 2.07 17.36 6.75
CA GLU A 117 2.90 18.50 7.17
C GLU A 117 3.00 19.58 6.09
N LYS A 118 3.12 19.18 4.80
CA LYS A 118 3.07 20.13 3.66
C LYS A 118 1.77 20.93 3.63
N LEU A 119 0.62 20.28 3.91
CA LEU A 119 -0.68 20.95 3.97
C LEU A 119 -0.80 21.87 5.18
N GLN A 120 -0.28 21.47 6.33
CA GLN A 120 -0.20 22.33 7.52
C GLN A 120 0.68 23.58 7.28
N ASN A 121 1.83 23.39 6.63
CA ASN A 121 2.76 24.48 6.33
C ASN A 121 2.18 25.49 5.32
N ARG A 122 1.24 25.04 4.47
CA ARG A 122 0.47 25.90 3.55
C ARG A 122 -0.76 26.55 4.21
N GLY A 123 -1.04 26.26 5.48
CA GLY A 123 -2.22 26.74 6.19
C GLY A 123 -3.54 26.13 5.74
N LEU A 124 -3.50 25.01 4.98
CA LEU A 124 -4.69 24.29 4.52
C LEU A 124 -5.25 23.33 5.59
N ILE A 125 -4.39 22.90 6.49
CA ILE A 125 -4.73 22.09 7.67
C ILE A 125 -4.23 22.83 8.92
N ARG A 126 -5.03 22.83 9.98
CA ARG A 126 -4.68 23.44 11.26
C ARG A 126 -3.50 22.69 11.89
N LYS A 127 -2.63 23.42 12.59
CA LYS A 127 -1.45 22.88 13.27
C LYS A 127 -1.77 21.96 14.46
N ASP A 128 -3.00 22.04 14.98
CA ASP A 128 -3.48 21.21 16.11
C ASP A 128 -4.39 20.06 15.67
N ALA A 129 -4.57 19.84 14.36
CA ALA A 129 -5.35 18.73 13.84
C ALA A 129 -4.59 17.41 13.99
N LEU A 130 -5.31 16.34 14.33
CA LEU A 130 -4.74 15.00 14.39
C LEU A 130 -4.64 14.38 12.99
N LEU A 131 -3.66 13.51 12.80
CA LEU A 131 -3.48 12.70 11.62
C LEU A 131 -3.75 11.23 11.98
N PHE A 132 -4.78 10.64 11.38
CA PHE A 132 -5.08 9.22 11.48
C PHE A 132 -4.44 8.48 10.31
N VAL A 133 -3.68 7.43 10.61
CA VAL A 133 -2.98 6.62 9.62
C VAL A 133 -3.31 5.15 9.84
N ASN A 134 -3.81 4.49 8.80
CA ASN A 134 -4.03 3.04 8.83
C ASN A 134 -2.69 2.31 8.85
N SER A 135 -2.51 1.42 9.80
CA SER A 135 -1.31 0.60 10.00
C SER A 135 -1.64 -0.87 9.85
N ILE A 136 -0.74 -1.62 9.24
CA ILE A 136 -0.90 -3.05 9.00
C ILE A 136 -0.66 -3.80 10.31
N ALA A 137 -1.62 -4.64 10.72
CA ALA A 137 -1.45 -5.53 11.85
C ALA A 137 -0.21 -6.43 11.67
N ASN A 138 0.50 -6.71 12.73
CA ASN A 138 1.69 -7.58 12.75
C ASN A 138 2.87 -7.12 11.87
N VAL A 139 2.87 -5.87 11.37
CA VAL A 139 3.99 -5.26 10.65
C VAL A 139 4.48 -4.05 11.45
N ASP A 140 5.69 -4.14 11.98
CA ASP A 140 6.34 -3.07 12.74
C ASP A 140 7.46 -2.45 11.90
N LEU A 141 7.64 -1.13 11.99
CA LEU A 141 8.83 -0.49 11.44
C LEU A 141 10.07 -0.94 12.23
N ASN A 142 11.19 -1.09 11.54
CA ASN A 142 12.47 -1.38 12.19
C ASN A 142 13.00 -0.14 12.96
N ASP A 143 13.99 -0.36 13.81
CA ASP A 143 14.53 0.70 14.67
C ASP A 143 15.13 1.87 13.88
N GLU A 144 15.70 1.62 12.69
CA GLU A 144 16.27 2.66 11.83
C GLU A 144 15.17 3.57 11.26
N ASP A 145 14.10 2.97 10.75
CA ASP A 145 12.96 3.72 10.21
C ASP A 145 12.20 4.46 11.33
N ILE A 146 12.09 3.89 12.54
CA ILE A 146 11.50 4.58 13.70
C ILE A 146 12.34 5.81 14.06
N GLN A 147 13.65 5.68 14.17
CA GLN A 147 14.55 6.80 14.49
C GLN A 147 14.49 7.88 13.40
N GLU A 148 14.49 7.47 12.13
CA GLU A 148 14.36 8.39 11.00
C GLU A 148 13.02 9.12 11.01
N TYR A 149 11.92 8.41 11.32
CA TYR A 149 10.60 9.01 11.43
C TYR A 149 10.55 10.07 12.54
N HIS A 150 11.07 9.75 13.72
CA HIS A 150 11.15 10.69 14.85
C HIS A 150 12.00 11.93 14.52
N ARG A 151 13.09 11.73 13.79
CA ARG A 151 13.97 12.81 13.37
C ARG A 151 13.29 13.73 12.34
N ARG A 152 12.51 13.17 11.42
CA ARG A 152 11.82 13.95 10.36
C ARG A 152 10.59 14.68 10.86
N TYR A 153 9.80 14.05 11.74
CA TYR A 153 8.48 14.51 12.12
C TYR A 153 8.28 14.67 13.62
N PRO A 154 9.19 15.35 14.34
CA PRO A 154 9.13 15.44 15.81
C PRO A 154 7.86 16.12 16.34
N ASP A 155 7.34 17.10 15.60
CA ASP A 155 6.12 17.82 15.98
C ASP A 155 4.85 17.03 15.66
N LEU A 156 4.89 16.20 14.63
CA LEU A 156 3.76 15.40 14.18
C LEU A 156 3.50 14.18 15.10
N LEU A 157 4.50 13.70 15.83
CA LEU A 157 4.37 12.57 16.77
C LEU A 157 3.23 12.76 17.77
N LYS A 158 2.98 14.00 18.20
CA LYS A 158 1.89 14.33 19.15
C LYS A 158 0.51 14.41 18.49
N GLN A 159 0.47 14.40 17.19
CA GLN A 159 -0.75 14.52 16.38
C GLN A 159 -1.10 13.21 15.68
N LEU A 160 -0.19 12.24 15.67
CA LEU A 160 -0.36 10.97 14.98
C LEU A 160 -1.24 10.02 15.78
N VAL A 161 -2.24 9.47 15.15
CA VAL A 161 -3.08 8.38 15.64
C VAL A 161 -2.94 7.21 14.66
N VAL A 162 -2.49 6.08 15.16
CA VAL A 162 -2.32 4.86 14.34
C VAL A 162 -3.55 3.98 14.50
N GLU A 163 -4.26 3.72 13.42
CA GLU A 163 -5.42 2.84 13.38
C GLU A 163 -4.99 1.45 12.93
N ILE A 164 -5.35 0.44 13.71
CA ILE A 164 -5.09 -0.97 13.39
C ILE A 164 -6.42 -1.65 13.10
N THR A 165 -6.59 -2.17 11.90
CA THR A 165 -7.81 -2.86 11.50
C THR A 165 -7.85 -4.29 12.06
N GLU A 166 -8.99 -4.69 12.65
CA GLU A 166 -9.21 -5.97 13.35
C GLU A 166 -9.30 -7.19 12.41
N GLN A 167 -8.96 -7.09 11.13
CA GLN A 167 -9.16 -8.16 10.15
C GLN A 167 -8.15 -9.33 10.24
N GLU A 168 -7.13 -9.22 11.10
CA GLU A 168 -6.17 -10.30 11.35
C GLU A 168 -6.12 -10.60 12.85
N ASP A 169 -5.80 -11.84 13.22
CA ASP A 169 -5.52 -12.22 14.61
C ASP A 169 -4.36 -11.37 15.15
N LEU A 170 -4.70 -10.33 15.89
CA LEU A 170 -3.75 -9.39 16.47
C LEU A 170 -2.89 -10.11 17.51
N ASP A 171 -1.60 -10.25 17.21
CA ASP A 171 -0.62 -10.63 18.22
C ASP A 171 -0.51 -9.52 19.27
N ARG A 172 -0.83 -9.87 20.54
CA ARG A 172 -0.70 -8.94 21.69
C ARG A 172 0.68 -8.31 21.78
N ALA A 173 1.73 -9.05 21.43
CA ALA A 173 3.09 -8.53 21.44
C ALA A 173 3.32 -7.46 20.37
N CYS A 174 2.67 -7.55 19.21
CA CYS A 174 2.71 -6.50 18.19
C CYS A 174 2.00 -5.22 18.66
N LEU A 175 0.82 -5.36 19.26
CA LEU A 175 0.10 -4.23 19.85
C LEU A 175 0.92 -3.50 20.93
N GLU A 176 1.60 -4.25 21.80
CA GLU A 176 2.46 -3.67 22.83
C GLU A 176 3.68 -2.97 22.22
N ARG A 177 4.28 -3.54 21.16
CA ARG A 177 5.39 -2.88 20.44
C ARG A 177 4.93 -1.57 19.80
N LYS A 178 3.80 -1.59 19.08
CA LYS A 178 3.24 -0.37 18.46
C LYS A 178 2.88 0.71 19.51
N ARG A 179 2.37 0.31 20.68
CA ARG A 179 2.10 1.23 21.79
C ARG A 179 3.35 1.81 22.43
N ASN A 180 4.43 1.03 22.47
CA ASN A 180 5.69 1.42 23.14
C ASN A 180 6.66 2.16 22.21
N VAL A 181 6.30 2.40 20.95
CA VAL A 181 7.08 3.30 20.10
C VAL A 181 7.01 4.71 20.69
N PRO A 182 8.16 5.32 21.09
CA PRO A 182 8.16 6.66 21.68
C PRO A 182 7.46 7.66 20.75
N GLY A 183 6.43 8.32 21.27
CA GLY A 183 5.60 9.26 20.49
C GLY A 183 4.23 8.72 20.08
N PHE A 184 4.00 7.43 20.16
CA PHE A 184 2.66 6.86 20.04
C PHE A 184 1.99 6.85 21.43
N SER A 185 1.22 7.87 21.74
CA SER A 185 0.31 7.88 22.89
C SER A 185 -1.07 7.51 22.39
N GLY A 186 -1.49 6.26 22.66
CA GLY A 186 -2.86 5.82 22.48
C GLY A 186 -3.76 6.32 23.60
#